data_75f5a754e7d5c3fa169a799886ad2a67
#
_entry.id   75f5a754e7d5c3fa169a799886ad2a67
#
_cell.length_a   1.000
_cell.length_b   1.000
_cell.length_c   1.000
_cell.angle_alpha   90.00
_cell.angle_beta   90.00
_cell.angle_gamma   90.00
#
_symmetry.space_group_name_H-M   'P 1'
#
loop_
_entity.id
_entity.type
_entity.pdbx_description
1 polymer ?
#
loop_
_entity_poly.entity_id
_entity_poly.type
_entity_poly.pdbx_seq_one_letter_code
_entity_poly.pdbx_strand_id
1 'polypeptide(L)'
;MKRLLIPLLAFLTLPNAVHSSHLYNQRELIVTSESTKESIELAKYVIVKGVVKYSAYWCPNCLNQSELFGKQAYKELNVVECARDGINSKTQLCMDKNIKGFPTWEINGKLILGVLSLKELSKLTGFKK
;
A
#
# COMPACT_ATOMS: atom_id res chain seq x y z
N MET A 1 30.17 -55.63 -38.70
CA MET A 1 30.00 -54.85 -37.42
C MET A 1 29.37 -53.51 -37.76
N LYS A 2 28.07 -53.39 -37.52
CA LYS A 2 27.34 -52.14 -37.78
C LYS A 2 27.43 -51.26 -36.51
N ARG A 3 28.12 -50.11 -36.64
CA ARG A 3 28.13 -49.09 -35.58
C ARG A 3 26.82 -48.33 -35.64
N LEU A 4 26.01 -48.47 -34.59
CA LEU A 4 24.84 -47.63 -34.37
C LEU A 4 25.31 -46.25 -33.91
N LEU A 5 25.09 -45.23 -34.71
CA LEU A 5 25.20 -43.84 -34.33
C LEU A 5 23.90 -43.42 -33.61
N ILE A 6 24.00 -43.16 -32.32
CA ILE A 6 22.90 -42.61 -31.54
C ILE A 6 22.93 -41.09 -31.75
N PRO A 7 21.87 -40.45 -32.25
CA PRO A 7 21.84 -38.99 -32.34
C PRO A 7 21.70 -38.40 -30.95
N LEU A 8 22.66 -37.53 -30.62
CA LEU A 8 22.66 -36.70 -29.43
C LEU A 8 21.48 -35.69 -29.54
N LEU A 9 20.37 -35.97 -28.86
CA LEU A 9 19.28 -35.01 -28.71
C LEU A 9 19.77 -33.87 -27.83
N ALA A 10 20.10 -32.74 -28.45
CA ALA A 10 20.33 -31.50 -27.77
C ALA A 10 19.03 -31.03 -27.16
N PHE A 11 18.88 -31.15 -25.83
CA PHE A 11 17.83 -30.49 -25.08
C PHE A 11 18.10 -28.99 -25.13
N LEU A 12 17.40 -28.30 -26.03
CA LEU A 12 17.26 -26.85 -25.98
C LEU A 12 16.44 -26.52 -24.74
N THR A 13 17.12 -26.18 -23.66
CA THR A 13 16.48 -25.54 -22.51
C THR A 13 16.10 -24.12 -22.90
N LEU A 14 14.84 -23.93 -23.23
CA LEU A 14 14.25 -22.60 -23.37
C LEU A 14 14.38 -21.88 -22.02
N PRO A 15 14.91 -20.65 -21.98
CA PRO A 15 14.88 -19.88 -20.76
C PRO A 15 13.42 -19.63 -20.40
N ASN A 16 13.05 -20.07 -19.20
CA ASN A 16 11.73 -19.80 -18.62
C ASN A 16 11.48 -18.30 -18.65
N ALA A 17 10.58 -17.88 -19.52
CA ALA A 17 10.00 -16.55 -19.51
C ALA A 17 9.03 -16.44 -18.33
N VAL A 18 9.56 -16.46 -17.09
CA VAL A 18 8.80 -16.19 -15.87
C VAL A 18 9.14 -14.78 -15.42
N HIS A 19 8.74 -13.77 -16.19
CA HIS A 19 8.97 -12.39 -15.73
C HIS A 19 7.92 -11.37 -16.17
N SER A 20 6.80 -11.78 -16.73
CA SER A 20 5.82 -10.79 -17.20
C SER A 20 4.49 -10.75 -16.42
N SER A 21 4.23 -11.71 -15.55
CA SER A 21 2.94 -11.73 -14.82
C SER A 21 2.97 -11.03 -13.46
N HIS A 22 4.15 -10.66 -12.94
CA HIS A 22 4.27 -10.09 -11.60
C HIS A 22 4.07 -8.58 -11.53
N LEU A 23 4.18 -7.87 -12.65
CA LEU A 23 3.99 -6.42 -12.70
C LEU A 23 2.55 -5.98 -12.95
N TYR A 24 1.66 -6.88 -13.32
CA TYR A 24 0.30 -6.53 -13.72
C TYR A 24 -0.78 -6.75 -12.65
N ASN A 25 -0.41 -7.24 -11.48
CA ASN A 25 -1.39 -7.60 -10.45
C ASN A 25 -1.21 -6.86 -9.11
N GLN A 26 -0.51 -5.74 -9.12
CA GLN A 26 -0.36 -4.94 -7.89
C GLN A 26 -1.46 -3.90 -7.80
N ARG A 27 -2.64 -4.34 -7.31
CA ARG A 27 -3.77 -3.48 -6.96
C ARG A 27 -3.65 -3.01 -5.50
N GLU A 28 -2.43 -2.60 -5.16
CA GLU A 28 -2.09 -2.06 -3.85
C GLU A 28 -1.08 -0.92 -4.00
N LEU A 29 -1.04 -0.04 -3.02
CA LEU A 29 -0.04 1.02 -2.96
C LEU A 29 1.32 0.45 -2.55
N ILE A 30 2.34 0.78 -3.36
CA ILE A 30 3.73 0.42 -3.07
C ILE A 30 4.46 1.66 -2.58
N VAL A 31 4.84 1.64 -1.32
CA VAL A 31 5.63 2.70 -0.68
C VAL A 31 7.10 2.35 -0.79
N THR A 32 7.91 3.29 -1.29
CA THR A 32 9.34 3.07 -1.57
C THR A 32 10.27 3.82 -0.62
N SER A 33 9.83 4.95 -0.06
CA SER A 33 10.62 5.73 0.89
C SER A 33 10.88 4.97 2.20
N GLU A 34 12.03 5.22 2.81
CA GLU A 34 12.33 4.70 4.13
C GLU A 34 11.62 5.51 5.21
N SER A 35 11.18 4.84 6.26
CA SER A 35 10.57 5.50 7.41
C SER A 35 11.63 6.09 8.34
N THR A 36 11.31 7.24 8.91
CA THR A 36 12.06 7.77 10.06
C THR A 36 11.57 7.12 11.35
N LYS A 37 12.37 7.18 12.40
CA LYS A 37 11.94 6.75 13.74
C LYS A 37 10.63 7.45 14.16
N GLU A 38 10.56 8.76 13.92
CA GLU A 38 9.39 9.57 14.24
C GLU A 38 8.13 9.12 13.47
N SER A 39 8.26 8.84 12.16
CA SER A 39 7.12 8.38 11.38
C SER A 39 6.60 7.02 11.85
N ILE A 40 7.49 6.12 12.29
CA ILE A 40 7.12 4.81 12.86
C ILE A 40 6.38 5.00 14.20
N GLU A 41 6.91 5.86 15.08
CA GLU A 41 6.28 6.15 16.38
C GLU A 41 4.91 6.80 16.21
N LEU A 42 4.79 7.76 15.29
CA LEU A 42 3.50 8.37 14.96
C LEU A 42 2.50 7.34 14.40
N ALA A 43 2.94 6.48 13.48
CA ALA A 43 2.08 5.44 12.91
C ALA A 43 1.52 4.51 13.98
N LYS A 44 2.37 4.03 14.91
CA LYS A 44 1.95 3.21 16.05
C LYS A 44 0.99 3.94 16.98
N TYR A 45 1.21 5.22 17.20
CA TYR A 45 0.35 6.03 18.05
C TYR A 45 -1.04 6.21 17.43
N VAL A 46 -1.12 6.57 16.14
CA VAL A 46 -2.40 6.85 15.49
C VAL A 46 -3.27 5.59 15.38
N ILE A 47 -2.68 4.40 15.19
CA ILE A 47 -3.46 3.16 15.17
C ILE A 47 -4.08 2.85 16.53
N VAL A 48 -3.36 3.07 17.64
CA VAL A 48 -3.89 2.91 18.99
C VAL A 48 -5.03 3.90 19.25
N LYS A 49 -4.99 5.08 18.63
CA LYS A 49 -6.08 6.07 18.69
C LYS A 49 -7.26 5.76 17.77
N GLY A 50 -7.24 4.66 17.06
CA GLY A 50 -8.32 4.26 16.16
C GLY A 50 -8.43 5.10 14.89
N VAL A 51 -7.35 5.76 14.50
CA VAL A 51 -7.31 6.55 13.26
C VAL A 51 -7.35 5.63 12.06
N VAL A 52 -8.15 5.99 11.05
CA VAL A 52 -8.31 5.23 9.80
C VAL A 52 -7.94 6.12 8.62
N LYS A 53 -7.21 5.57 7.66
CA LYS A 53 -6.96 6.19 6.37
C LYS A 53 -7.75 5.47 5.28
N TYR A 54 -8.71 6.14 4.68
CA TYR A 54 -9.43 5.66 3.50
C TYR A 54 -8.64 6.02 2.25
N SER A 55 -8.40 5.04 1.41
CA SER A 55 -7.43 5.13 0.32
C SER A 55 -7.92 4.40 -0.93
N ALA A 56 -7.33 4.71 -2.08
CA ALA A 56 -7.43 3.93 -3.29
C ALA A 56 -6.02 3.71 -3.85
N TYR A 57 -5.70 2.48 -4.24
CA TYR A 57 -4.34 2.13 -4.66
C TYR A 57 -3.82 2.93 -5.87
N TRP A 58 -4.72 3.35 -6.74
CA TRP A 58 -4.41 4.15 -7.94
C TRP A 58 -4.32 5.66 -7.68
N CYS A 59 -4.59 6.11 -6.47
CA CYS A 59 -4.68 7.54 -6.13
C CYS A 59 -3.30 8.14 -5.88
N PRO A 60 -2.84 9.13 -6.67
CA PRO A 60 -1.52 9.75 -6.48
C PRO A 60 -1.35 10.43 -5.12
N ASN A 61 -2.40 11.10 -4.61
CA ASN A 61 -2.37 11.75 -3.29
C ASN A 61 -2.29 10.71 -2.16
N CYS A 62 -2.88 9.52 -2.36
CA CYS A 62 -2.75 8.42 -1.41
C CYS A 62 -1.33 7.89 -1.35
N LEU A 63 -0.67 7.77 -2.51
CA LEU A 63 0.74 7.41 -2.57
C LEU A 63 1.61 8.47 -1.88
N ASN A 64 1.41 9.75 -2.21
CA ASN A 64 2.13 10.85 -1.58
C ASN A 64 1.99 10.83 -0.05
N GLN A 65 0.77 10.63 0.45
CA GLN A 65 0.52 10.50 1.88
C GLN A 65 1.27 9.31 2.50
N SER A 66 1.30 8.19 1.81
CA SER A 66 1.95 6.97 2.27
C SER A 66 3.48 7.12 2.27
N GLU A 67 4.04 7.78 1.25
CA GLU A 67 5.47 8.08 1.15
C GLU A 67 5.97 9.01 2.28
N LEU A 68 5.12 9.89 2.81
CA LEU A 68 5.47 10.69 3.98
C LEU A 68 5.74 9.85 5.24
N PHE A 69 5.09 8.71 5.37
CA PHE A 69 5.33 7.77 6.44
C PHE A 69 6.55 6.87 6.18
N GLY A 70 6.75 6.50 4.93
CA GLY A 70 7.71 5.49 4.52
C GLY A 70 7.19 4.07 4.70
N LYS A 71 7.86 3.11 4.09
CA LYS A 71 7.37 1.73 3.95
C LYS A 71 7.19 0.96 5.25
N GLN A 72 8.02 1.23 6.27
CA GLN A 72 7.92 0.55 7.55
C GLN A 72 6.73 1.08 8.37
N ALA A 73 6.62 2.42 8.48
CA ALA A 73 5.54 3.07 9.21
C ALA A 73 4.18 2.87 8.52
N TYR A 74 4.15 2.86 7.19
CA TYR A 74 2.93 2.63 6.42
C TYR A 74 2.26 1.29 6.77
N LYS A 75 3.04 0.25 7.02
CA LYS A 75 2.53 -1.08 7.42
C LYS A 75 1.82 -1.09 8.77
N GLU A 76 2.12 -0.13 9.62
CA GLU A 76 1.46 0.01 10.93
C GLU A 76 0.11 0.72 10.84
N LEU A 77 -0.17 1.43 9.73
CA LEU A 77 -1.39 2.21 9.58
C LEU A 77 -2.62 1.33 9.34
N ASN A 78 -3.76 1.75 9.88
CA ASN A 78 -5.05 1.19 9.51
C ASN A 78 -5.53 1.83 8.20
N VAL A 79 -5.24 1.18 7.09
CA VAL A 79 -5.60 1.63 5.75
C VAL A 79 -6.77 0.82 5.22
N VAL A 80 -7.82 1.51 4.82
CA VAL A 80 -8.99 0.92 4.17
C VAL A 80 -8.93 1.18 2.68
N GLU A 81 -8.82 0.12 1.88
CA GLU A 81 -8.87 0.18 0.42
C GLU A 81 -10.31 0.33 -0.06
N CYS A 82 -10.59 1.43 -0.76
CA CYS A 82 -11.92 1.77 -1.25
C CYS A 82 -12.14 1.42 -2.73
N ALA A 83 -11.05 1.25 -3.52
CA ALA A 83 -11.18 0.85 -4.91
C ALA A 83 -11.73 -0.57 -5.02
N ARG A 84 -12.77 -0.77 -5.85
CA ARG A 84 -13.47 -2.07 -5.96
C ARG A 84 -12.55 -3.21 -6.34
N ASP A 85 -11.57 -2.94 -7.17
CA ASP A 85 -10.61 -3.90 -7.70
C ASP A 85 -9.29 -3.92 -6.90
N GLY A 86 -9.20 -3.17 -5.81
CA GLY A 86 -8.06 -3.19 -4.90
C GLY A 86 -7.96 -4.47 -4.07
N ILE A 87 -6.76 -4.79 -3.61
CA ILE A 87 -6.54 -5.94 -2.73
C ILE A 87 -7.22 -5.69 -1.39
N ASN A 88 -7.98 -6.69 -0.91
CA ASN A 88 -8.75 -6.61 0.34
C ASN A 88 -9.69 -5.39 0.40
N SER A 89 -10.26 -4.99 -0.73
CA SER A 89 -11.16 -3.84 -0.85
C SER A 89 -12.34 -3.91 0.12
N LYS A 90 -12.65 -2.78 0.72
CA LYS A 90 -13.81 -2.56 1.59
C LYS A 90 -14.67 -1.42 1.04
N THR A 91 -14.97 -1.47 -0.25
CA THR A 91 -15.73 -0.42 -0.95
C THR A 91 -17.05 -0.09 -0.28
N GLN A 92 -17.79 -1.10 0.23
CA GLN A 92 -19.06 -0.85 0.90
C GLN A 92 -18.88 -0.03 2.18
N LEU A 93 -17.84 -0.31 2.98
CA LEU A 93 -17.53 0.50 4.16
C LEU A 93 -17.24 1.95 3.80
N CYS A 94 -16.51 2.18 2.71
CA CYS A 94 -16.22 3.52 2.23
C CYS A 94 -17.49 4.28 1.80
N MET A 95 -18.43 3.58 1.16
CA MET A 95 -19.73 4.13 0.80
C MET A 95 -20.56 4.46 2.05
N ASP A 96 -20.64 3.55 3.01
CA ASP A 96 -21.38 3.72 4.27
C ASP A 96 -20.81 4.87 5.11
N LYS A 97 -19.51 5.07 5.09
CA LYS A 97 -18.80 6.20 5.71
C LYS A 97 -18.91 7.50 4.91
N ASN A 98 -19.53 7.47 3.73
CA ASN A 98 -19.69 8.63 2.88
C ASN A 98 -18.36 9.29 2.48
N ILE A 99 -17.34 8.47 2.17
CA ILE A 99 -16.03 8.93 1.73
C ILE A 99 -16.16 9.58 0.35
N LYS A 100 -15.78 10.84 0.23
CA LYS A 100 -15.96 11.65 -0.99
C LYS A 100 -14.72 11.77 -1.86
N GLY A 101 -13.57 11.43 -1.32
CA GLY A 101 -12.27 11.51 -2.02
C GLY A 101 -11.16 10.86 -1.22
N PHE A 102 -9.97 10.83 -1.81
CA PHE A 102 -8.84 10.11 -1.25
C PHE A 102 -7.57 10.98 -1.25
N PRO A 103 -6.71 10.81 -0.24
CA PRO A 103 -6.97 10.10 1.00
C PRO A 103 -7.98 10.86 1.87
N THR A 104 -8.75 10.13 2.66
CA THR A 104 -9.56 10.70 3.74
C THR A 104 -9.11 10.07 5.06
N TRP A 105 -8.87 10.88 6.05
CA TRP A 105 -8.55 10.45 7.41
C TRP A 105 -9.77 10.51 8.30
N GLU A 106 -10.01 9.47 9.06
CA GLU A 106 -10.99 9.49 10.17
C GLU A 106 -10.24 9.61 11.49
N ILE A 107 -10.38 10.77 12.12
CA ILE A 107 -9.71 11.12 13.39
C ILE A 107 -10.78 11.58 14.39
N ASN A 108 -10.90 10.87 15.51
CA ASN A 108 -11.91 11.16 16.53
C ASN A 108 -13.33 11.28 15.94
N GLY A 109 -13.67 10.39 14.99
CA GLY A 109 -14.97 10.37 14.33
C GLY A 109 -15.19 11.46 13.26
N LYS A 110 -14.19 12.29 12.99
CA LYS A 110 -14.25 13.34 11.97
C LYS A 110 -13.50 12.89 10.71
N LEU A 111 -14.09 13.14 9.55
CA LEU A 111 -13.49 12.88 8.25
C LEU A 111 -12.73 14.13 7.77
N ILE A 112 -11.47 13.95 7.44
CA ILE A 112 -10.59 15.01 6.93
C ILE A 112 -10.05 14.55 5.58
N LEU A 113 -10.51 15.21 4.51
CA LEU A 113 -10.07 14.92 3.14
C LEU A 113 -8.73 15.60 2.85
N GLY A 114 -7.82 14.87 2.26
CA GLY A 114 -6.58 15.38 1.71
C GLY A 114 -5.32 14.82 2.38
N VAL A 115 -4.20 15.20 1.81
CA VAL A 115 -2.88 14.86 2.33
C VAL A 115 -2.59 15.72 3.56
N LEU A 116 -2.25 15.06 4.68
CA LEU A 116 -1.83 15.71 5.91
C LEU A 116 -0.34 15.47 6.12
N SER A 117 0.40 16.51 6.46
CA SER A 117 1.78 16.34 6.92
C SER A 117 1.82 15.56 8.22
N LEU A 118 2.95 14.93 8.53
CA LEU A 118 3.13 14.22 9.80
C LEU A 118 2.95 15.15 11.01
N LYS A 119 3.33 16.44 10.84
CA LYS A 119 3.12 17.48 11.86
C LYS A 119 1.64 17.78 12.10
N GLU A 120 0.85 17.87 11.03
CA GLU A 120 -0.60 18.09 11.14
C GLU A 120 -1.28 16.88 11.79
N LEU A 121 -0.92 15.66 11.38
CA LEU A 121 -1.42 14.44 12.01
C LEU A 121 -1.05 14.37 13.48
N SER A 122 0.19 14.70 13.86
CA SER A 122 0.61 14.78 15.26
C SER A 122 -0.24 15.75 16.06
N LYS A 123 -0.48 16.94 15.52
CA LYS A 123 -1.31 17.96 16.16
C LYS A 123 -2.77 17.50 16.32
N LEU A 124 -3.37 16.93 15.27
CA LEU A 124 -4.76 16.50 15.26
C LEU A 124 -5.02 15.30 16.19
N THR A 125 -4.02 14.43 16.35
CA THR A 125 -4.15 13.22 17.17
C THR A 125 -3.63 13.38 18.58
N GLY A 126 -2.91 14.47 18.86
CA GLY A 126 -2.29 14.72 20.16
C GLY A 126 -0.98 13.98 20.41
N PHE A 127 -0.34 13.49 19.34
CA PHE A 127 0.99 12.88 19.43
C PHE A 127 2.01 13.92 19.88
N LYS A 128 2.76 13.57 20.90
CA LYS A 128 3.89 14.39 21.42
C LYS A 128 5.15 13.53 21.39
N LYS A 129 6.23 14.12 20.93
CA LYS A 129 7.57 13.53 21.03
C LYS A 129 8.04 13.45 22.46
#